data_9dd009cbdb524fe8deeaa84da3727b0c
#
_entry.id   9dd009cbdb524fe8deeaa84da3727b0c
#
_cell.length_a   1.000
_cell.length_b   1.000
_cell.length_c   1.000
_cell.angle_alpha   90.00
_cell.angle_beta   90.00
_cell.angle_gamma   90.00
#
_symmetry.space_group_name_H-M   'P 1'
#
loop_
_entity.id
_entity.type
_entity.pdbx_description
1 polymer ?
#
loop_
_entity_poly.entity_id
_entity_poly.type
_entity_poly.pdbx_seq_one_letter_code
_entity_poly.pdbx_strand_id
1 'polypeptide(L)'
;MKLWLILGAISGFISVALGAFAAHGLQARVGPAEIAAFETGARYQMYHALALFAVAWVAAQGGGSLASLAGWAFVAGTILFSGSLYYLGITGSRALVLITPIGGVSFLIGWASLAVGAYALRLPGSGG
;
A
#
# COMPACT_ATOMS: atom_id res chain seq x y z
N MET A 1 8.89 14.97 0.25
CA MET A 1 9.36 13.97 1.23
C MET A 1 8.44 13.84 2.44
N LYS A 2 8.15 14.95 3.12
CA LYS A 2 7.34 14.97 4.34
C LYS A 2 5.96 14.34 4.15
N LEU A 3 5.29 14.61 3.02
CA LEU A 3 3.98 14.03 2.72
C LEU A 3 4.03 12.51 2.74
N TRP A 4 5.03 11.92 2.09
CA TRP A 4 5.15 10.46 1.99
C TRP A 4 5.50 9.82 3.33
N LEU A 5 6.28 10.48 4.17
CA LEU A 5 6.55 10.01 5.52
C LEU A 5 5.26 9.97 6.35
N ILE A 6 4.46 11.03 6.28
CA ILE A 6 3.21 11.13 7.04
C ILE A 6 2.21 10.09 6.55
N LEU A 7 2.01 9.98 5.22
CA LEU A 7 1.07 9.01 4.67
C LEU A 7 1.51 7.58 4.98
N GLY A 8 2.82 7.31 4.90
CA GLY A 8 3.36 6.00 5.26
C GLY A 8 3.11 5.65 6.73
N ALA A 9 3.35 6.60 7.63
CA ALA A 9 3.14 6.38 9.05
C ALA A 9 1.66 6.17 9.38
N ILE A 10 0.77 6.97 8.81
CA ILE A 10 -0.68 6.83 9.02
C ILE A 10 -1.15 5.47 8.47
N SER A 11 -0.73 5.12 7.26
CA SER A 11 -1.14 3.85 6.65
C SER A 11 -0.62 2.66 7.45
N GLY A 12 0.61 2.73 7.95
CA GLY A 12 1.15 1.69 8.82
C GLY A 12 0.37 1.54 10.11
N PHE A 13 0.01 2.65 10.74
CA PHE A 13 -0.82 2.64 11.95
C PHE A 13 -2.15 1.93 11.69
N ILE A 14 -2.84 2.29 10.59
CA ILE A 14 -4.11 1.69 10.22
C ILE A 14 -3.95 0.20 9.96
N SER A 15 -2.89 -0.19 9.25
CA SER A 15 -2.61 -1.59 8.94
C SER A 15 -2.46 -2.43 10.20
N VAL A 16 -1.72 -1.94 11.19
CA VAL A 16 -1.52 -2.65 12.46
C VAL A 16 -2.84 -2.76 13.22
N ALA A 17 -3.59 -1.65 13.29
CA ALA A 17 -4.88 -1.64 14.00
C ALA A 17 -5.88 -2.63 13.36
N LEU A 18 -5.96 -2.64 12.02
CA LEU A 18 -6.87 -3.54 11.32
C LEU A 18 -6.40 -5.00 11.40
N GLY A 19 -5.09 -5.24 11.36
CA GLY A 19 -4.52 -6.57 11.57
C GLY A 19 -4.84 -7.12 12.95
N ALA A 20 -4.75 -6.29 13.98
CA ALA A 20 -5.13 -6.67 15.34
C ALA A 20 -6.62 -6.96 15.45
N PHE A 21 -7.46 -6.16 14.79
CA PHE A 21 -8.90 -6.41 14.74
C PHE A 21 -9.19 -7.77 14.08
N ALA A 22 -8.51 -8.10 12.99
CA ALA A 22 -8.69 -9.38 12.31
C ALA A 22 -8.35 -10.56 13.25
N ALA A 23 -7.27 -10.41 14.02
CA ALA A 23 -6.83 -11.48 14.92
C ALA A 23 -7.73 -11.68 16.14
N HIS A 24 -8.46 -10.67 16.55
CA HIS A 24 -9.22 -10.70 17.81
C HIS A 24 -10.72 -10.50 17.63
N GLY A 25 -11.15 -9.36 17.09
CA GLY A 25 -12.56 -9.00 17.02
C GLY A 25 -13.31 -9.64 15.86
N LEU A 26 -12.68 -9.67 14.69
CA LEU A 26 -13.33 -10.14 13.47
C LEU A 26 -13.60 -11.64 13.49
N GLN A 27 -12.72 -12.41 14.11
CA GLN A 27 -12.86 -13.87 14.20
C GLN A 27 -14.17 -14.33 14.85
N ALA A 28 -14.74 -13.50 15.73
CA ALA A 28 -16.00 -13.80 16.39
C ALA A 28 -17.22 -13.52 15.51
N ARG A 29 -17.04 -12.90 14.35
CA ARG A 29 -18.14 -12.35 13.54
C ARG A 29 -18.26 -12.96 12.16
N VAL A 30 -17.15 -13.45 11.58
CA VAL A 30 -17.11 -13.92 10.19
C VAL A 30 -16.31 -15.21 10.10
N GLY A 31 -16.39 -15.88 8.92
CA GLY A 31 -15.72 -17.13 8.66
C GLY A 31 -14.26 -16.99 8.24
N PRO A 32 -13.56 -18.15 8.07
CA PRO A 32 -12.13 -18.15 7.73
C PRO A 32 -11.79 -17.47 6.41
N ALA A 33 -12.66 -17.57 5.40
CA ALA A 33 -12.41 -16.98 4.10
C ALA A 33 -12.43 -15.45 4.18
N GLU A 34 -13.37 -14.89 4.94
CA GLU A 34 -13.48 -13.44 5.15
C GLU A 34 -12.30 -12.91 5.96
N ILE A 35 -11.87 -13.65 6.98
CA ILE A 35 -10.70 -13.29 7.77
C ILE A 35 -9.44 -13.28 6.88
N ALA A 36 -9.28 -14.30 6.03
CA ALA A 36 -8.13 -14.37 5.13
C ALA A 36 -8.08 -13.18 4.17
N ALA A 37 -9.24 -12.77 3.62
CA ALA A 37 -9.32 -11.61 2.73
C ALA A 37 -8.95 -10.33 3.47
N PHE A 38 -9.47 -10.15 4.68
CA PHE A 38 -9.20 -8.98 5.51
C PHE A 38 -7.70 -8.91 5.87
N GLU A 39 -7.11 -10.02 6.28
CA GLU A 39 -5.69 -10.09 6.63
C GLU A 39 -4.80 -9.79 5.42
N THR A 40 -5.17 -10.27 4.24
CA THR A 40 -4.45 -9.94 3.00
C THR A 40 -4.47 -8.43 2.77
N GLY A 41 -5.62 -7.79 2.96
CA GLY A 41 -5.74 -6.34 2.85
C GLY A 41 -4.81 -5.61 3.80
N ALA A 42 -4.78 -6.02 5.06
CA ALA A 42 -3.91 -5.40 6.07
C ALA A 42 -2.43 -5.60 5.76
N ARG A 43 -2.07 -6.79 5.30
CA ARG A 43 -0.69 -7.12 4.96
C ARG A 43 -0.19 -6.29 3.79
N TYR A 44 -0.97 -6.19 2.73
CA TYR A 44 -0.60 -5.40 1.56
C TYR A 44 -0.58 -3.91 1.88
N GLN A 45 -1.46 -3.45 2.76
CA GLN A 45 -1.40 -2.07 3.25
C GLN A 45 -0.08 -1.80 3.97
N MET A 46 0.39 -2.72 4.80
CA MET A 46 1.67 -2.55 5.49
C MET A 46 2.85 -2.55 4.52
N TYR A 47 2.88 -3.46 3.54
CA TYR A 47 3.95 -3.48 2.54
C TYR A 47 4.09 -2.13 1.86
N HIS A 48 2.96 -1.52 1.49
CA HIS A 48 2.96 -0.28 0.73
C HIS A 48 3.07 0.96 1.62
N ALA A 49 2.71 0.84 2.91
CA ALA A 49 3.05 1.86 3.90
C ALA A 49 4.57 1.99 4.03
N LEU A 50 5.27 0.86 4.11
CA LEU A 50 6.73 0.85 4.14
C LEU A 50 7.32 1.36 2.82
N ALA A 51 6.70 1.01 1.70
CA ALA A 51 7.13 1.50 0.38
C ALA A 51 7.03 3.02 0.29
N LEU A 52 6.08 3.66 0.99
CA LEU A 52 5.98 5.11 1.02
C LEU A 52 7.20 5.78 1.67
N PHE A 53 7.85 5.11 2.62
CA PHE A 53 9.11 5.60 3.16
C PHE A 53 10.23 5.55 2.12
N ALA A 54 10.25 4.52 1.26
CA ALA A 54 11.17 4.46 0.14
C ALA A 54 10.89 5.58 -0.87
N VAL A 55 9.61 5.85 -1.15
CA VAL A 55 9.20 6.98 -1.99
C VAL A 55 9.72 8.30 -1.39
N ALA A 56 9.57 8.47 -0.08
CA ALA A 56 10.05 9.66 0.62
C ALA A 56 11.55 9.84 0.41
N TRP A 57 12.31 8.76 0.52
CA TRP A 57 13.76 8.81 0.33
C TRP A 57 14.14 9.18 -1.10
N VAL A 58 13.51 8.53 -2.09
CA VAL A 58 13.77 8.84 -3.52
C VAL A 58 13.40 10.29 -3.82
N ALA A 59 12.28 10.77 -3.31
CA ALA A 59 11.85 12.16 -3.47
C ALA A 59 12.90 13.13 -2.89
N ALA A 60 13.45 12.80 -1.71
CA ALA A 60 14.48 13.62 -1.06
C ALA A 60 15.78 13.66 -1.87
N GLN A 61 16.06 12.62 -2.66
CA GLN A 61 17.24 12.55 -3.51
C GLN A 61 17.02 13.19 -4.91
N GLY A 62 15.90 13.87 -5.11
CA GLY A 62 15.59 14.51 -6.38
C GLY A 62 14.82 13.63 -7.36
N GLY A 63 14.11 12.62 -6.87
CA GLY A 63 13.35 11.68 -7.71
C GLY A 63 12.17 12.25 -8.47
N GLY A 64 11.76 13.49 -8.17
CA GLY A 64 10.84 14.27 -8.99
C GLY A 64 9.49 13.61 -9.23
N SER A 65 9.03 13.69 -10.48
CA SER A 65 7.68 13.22 -10.86
C SER A 65 7.52 11.70 -10.75
N LEU A 66 8.59 10.93 -10.95
CA LEU A 66 8.50 9.47 -10.81
C LEU A 66 8.31 9.06 -9.35
N ALA A 67 8.95 9.75 -8.41
CA ALA A 67 8.70 9.50 -6.98
C ALA A 67 7.26 9.85 -6.62
N SER A 68 6.74 10.96 -7.12
CA SER A 68 5.35 11.34 -6.86
C SER A 68 4.35 10.36 -7.48
N LEU A 69 4.62 9.90 -8.70
CA LEU A 69 3.77 8.89 -9.35
C LEU A 69 3.76 7.60 -8.54
N ALA A 70 4.92 7.14 -8.08
CA ALA A 70 5.00 5.94 -7.24
C ALA A 70 4.19 6.12 -5.95
N GLY A 71 4.35 7.26 -5.28
CA GLY A 71 3.63 7.54 -4.03
C GLY A 71 2.12 7.52 -4.20
N TRP A 72 1.62 8.22 -5.20
CA TRP A 72 0.17 8.26 -5.44
C TRP A 72 -0.36 6.91 -5.93
N ALA A 73 0.41 6.17 -6.72
CA ALA A 73 0.03 4.82 -7.13
C ALA A 73 -0.07 3.87 -5.94
N PHE A 74 0.83 3.97 -4.97
CA PHE A 74 0.75 3.18 -3.74
C PHE A 74 -0.44 3.58 -2.87
N VAL A 75 -0.74 4.86 -2.76
CA VAL A 75 -1.92 5.33 -2.00
C VAL A 75 -3.20 4.85 -2.67
N ALA A 76 -3.34 5.06 -3.98
CA ALA A 76 -4.52 4.62 -4.73
C ALA A 76 -4.67 3.09 -4.65
N GLY A 77 -3.56 2.36 -4.80
CA GLY A 77 -3.56 0.91 -4.69
C GLY A 77 -4.01 0.42 -3.32
N THR A 78 -3.57 1.09 -2.25
CA THR A 78 -4.00 0.76 -0.89
C THR A 78 -5.50 0.95 -0.73
N ILE A 79 -6.04 2.06 -1.21
CA ILE A 79 -7.48 2.33 -1.13
C ILE A 79 -8.26 1.27 -1.90
N LEU A 80 -7.87 1.00 -3.14
CA LEU A 80 -8.61 0.09 -4.02
C LEU A 80 -8.41 -1.37 -3.65
N PHE A 81 -7.17 -1.80 -3.45
CA PHE A 81 -6.85 -3.20 -3.17
C PHE A 81 -7.22 -3.56 -1.73
N SER A 82 -6.60 -2.91 -0.75
CA SER A 82 -6.83 -3.23 0.66
C SER A 82 -8.24 -2.85 1.08
N GLY A 83 -8.76 -1.71 0.62
CA GLY A 83 -10.12 -1.28 0.91
C GLY A 83 -11.16 -2.28 0.43
N SER A 84 -11.03 -2.81 -0.78
CA SER A 84 -11.96 -3.81 -1.31
C SER A 84 -11.91 -5.12 -0.52
N LEU A 85 -10.73 -5.52 -0.06
CA LEU A 85 -10.57 -6.73 0.75
C LEU A 85 -11.10 -6.55 2.17
N TYR A 86 -10.99 -5.36 2.75
CA TYR A 86 -11.61 -5.06 4.04
C TYR A 86 -13.13 -5.15 3.93
N TYR A 87 -13.69 -4.59 2.86
CA TYR A 87 -15.12 -4.66 2.61
C TYR A 87 -15.60 -6.10 2.49
N LEU A 88 -14.90 -6.92 1.71
CA LEU A 88 -15.22 -8.34 1.56
C LEU A 88 -15.12 -9.06 2.90
N GLY A 89 -14.07 -8.80 3.67
CA GLY A 89 -13.82 -9.45 4.96
C GLY A 89 -14.87 -9.12 6.01
N ILE A 90 -15.35 -7.87 6.05
CA ILE A 90 -16.33 -7.45 7.05
C ILE A 90 -17.76 -7.89 6.67
N THR A 91 -18.12 -7.75 5.39
CA THR A 91 -19.50 -7.93 4.92
C THR A 91 -19.75 -9.28 4.25
N GLY A 92 -18.72 -9.98 3.82
CA GLY A 92 -18.85 -11.17 2.97
C GLY A 92 -19.35 -10.87 1.56
N SER A 93 -19.60 -9.60 1.23
CA SER A 93 -20.10 -9.20 -0.07
C SER A 93 -18.99 -9.15 -1.10
N ARG A 94 -19.25 -9.70 -2.29
CA ARG A 94 -18.33 -9.71 -3.40
C ARG A 94 -18.49 -8.49 -4.32
N ALA A 95 -19.23 -7.47 -3.89
CA ALA A 95 -19.55 -6.32 -4.73
C ALA A 95 -18.31 -5.58 -5.24
N LEU A 96 -17.20 -5.58 -4.47
CA LEU A 96 -15.97 -4.85 -4.82
C LEU A 96 -14.83 -5.77 -5.29
N VAL A 97 -15.11 -7.05 -5.59
CA VAL A 97 -14.03 -8.01 -5.95
C VAL A 97 -13.34 -7.65 -7.26
N LEU A 98 -14.00 -6.93 -8.18
CA LEU A 98 -13.38 -6.49 -9.42
C LEU A 98 -12.49 -5.26 -9.24
N ILE A 99 -12.62 -4.55 -8.12
CA ILE A 99 -11.79 -3.40 -7.78
C ILE A 99 -10.41 -3.86 -7.27
N THR A 100 -10.36 -5.01 -6.61
CA THR A 100 -9.12 -5.55 -6.05
C THR A 100 -8.00 -5.65 -7.09
N PRO A 101 -8.20 -6.29 -8.28
CA PRO A 101 -7.14 -6.34 -9.28
C PRO A 101 -6.76 -4.97 -9.86
N ILE A 102 -7.70 -4.03 -9.90
CA ILE A 102 -7.38 -2.65 -10.33
C ILE A 102 -6.39 -2.02 -9.35
N GLY A 103 -6.63 -2.20 -8.05
CA GLY A 103 -5.70 -1.76 -7.01
C GLY A 103 -4.34 -2.46 -7.12
N GLY A 104 -4.34 -3.76 -7.46
CA GLY A 104 -3.11 -4.50 -7.71
C GLY A 104 -2.30 -3.93 -8.86
N VAL A 105 -2.94 -3.54 -9.95
CA VAL A 105 -2.27 -2.88 -11.09
C VAL A 105 -1.69 -1.54 -10.63
N SER A 106 -2.41 -0.77 -9.81
CA SER A 106 -1.89 0.47 -9.24
C SER A 106 -0.61 0.23 -8.45
N PHE A 107 -0.57 -0.82 -7.63
CA PHE A 107 0.65 -1.20 -6.92
C PHE A 107 1.81 -1.49 -7.87
N LEU A 108 1.56 -2.23 -8.96
CA LEU A 108 2.58 -2.53 -9.95
C LEU A 108 3.13 -1.26 -10.61
N ILE A 109 2.25 -0.33 -10.93
CA ILE A 109 2.66 0.99 -11.47
C ILE A 109 3.55 1.71 -10.46
N GLY A 110 3.19 1.66 -9.18
CA GLY A 110 3.98 2.27 -8.13
C GLY A 110 5.39 1.69 -8.04
N TRP A 111 5.51 0.37 -8.04
CA TRP A 111 6.81 -0.30 -7.97
C TRP A 111 7.66 -0.04 -9.21
N ALA A 112 7.06 -0.09 -10.40
CA ALA A 112 7.76 0.22 -11.65
C ALA A 112 8.27 1.67 -11.64
N SER A 113 7.42 2.61 -11.23
CA SER A 113 7.80 4.03 -11.15
C SER A 113 8.91 4.26 -10.14
N LEU A 114 8.86 3.58 -9.01
CA LEU A 114 9.89 3.68 -7.99
C LEU A 114 11.23 3.13 -8.51
N ALA A 115 11.21 2.00 -9.20
CA ALA A 115 12.41 1.41 -9.78
C ALA A 115 13.06 2.34 -10.82
N VAL A 116 12.26 2.87 -11.73
CA VAL A 116 12.77 3.79 -12.77
C VAL A 116 13.26 5.09 -12.13
N GLY A 117 12.51 5.62 -11.16
CA GLY A 117 12.91 6.83 -10.44
C GLY A 117 14.22 6.65 -9.69
N ALA A 118 14.39 5.51 -9.04
CA ALA A 118 15.63 5.19 -8.32
C ALA A 118 16.81 5.01 -9.29
N TYR A 119 16.60 4.34 -10.42
CA TYR A 119 17.64 4.17 -11.43
C TYR A 119 18.13 5.51 -11.97
N ALA A 120 17.23 6.47 -12.13
CA ALA A 120 17.56 7.79 -12.67
C ALA A 120 18.24 8.72 -11.66
N LEU A 121 18.32 8.34 -10.38
CA LEU A 121 18.95 9.18 -9.37
C LEU A 121 20.45 9.34 -9.64
N ARG A 122 20.96 10.55 -9.31
CA ARG A 122 22.38 10.85 -9.35
C ARG A 122 22.87 11.00 -7.92
N LEU A 123 23.24 9.87 -7.31
CA LEU A 123 23.72 9.83 -5.95
C LEU A 123 25.23 10.02 -5.90
N PRO A 124 25.78 10.67 -4.85
CA PRO A 124 27.22 10.76 -4.66
C PRO A 124 27.84 9.36 -4.62
N GLY A 125 28.90 9.14 -5.41
CA GLY A 125 29.59 7.86 -5.45
C GLY A 125 28.89 6.76 -6.23
N SER A 126 27.79 7.05 -6.90
CA SER A 126 27.03 6.02 -7.63
C SER A 126 27.65 5.61 -8.96
N GLY A 127 28.69 6.25 -9.39
CA GLY A 127 29.53 5.82 -10.52
C GLY A 127 28.84 5.67 -11.88
N GLY A 128 27.63 6.13 -11.99
CA GLY A 128 26.91 5.88 -13.24
C GLY A 128 25.90 6.91 -13.54
#